data_0c76ddac6d7e8751b6d7e343c5487d0e
#
_entry.id   0c76ddac6d7e8751b6d7e343c5487d0e
#
_cell.length_a   1.000
_cell.length_b   1.000
_cell.length_c   1.000
_cell.angle_alpha   90.00
_cell.angle_beta   90.00
_cell.angle_gamma   90.00
#
_symmetry.space_group_name_H-M   'P 1'
#
loop_
_entity.id
_entity.type
_entity.pdbx_description
1 polymer ?
#
loop_
_entity_poly.entity_id
_entity_poly.type
_entity_poly.pdbx_seq_one_letter_code
_entity_poly.pdbx_strand_id
1 'polypeptide(L)'
;ITGEMAAAIVSSVQHEGVGTCMKHFACHNSDSRRTRVNVHVSERALREIYLAGYERVVRKAHPVSLMTAYNKINGEEVSGDNRITRDILKNEWGFDGTVVCDWGAVKDPVEASKGRIDLQMPLSKSSAAYLEQALDQLCIQAFRHSIGT
;
A
#
# COMPACT_ATOMS: atom_id res chain seq x y z
N ILE A 1 20.74 2.64 -9.41
CA ILE A 1 20.44 3.28 -10.72
C ILE A 1 18.93 3.41 -10.89
N THR A 2 18.15 2.34 -10.84
CA THR A 2 16.68 2.36 -11.11
C THR A 2 15.94 3.43 -10.30
N GLY A 3 16.18 3.52 -8.99
CA GLY A 3 15.54 4.51 -8.13
C GLY A 3 15.91 5.96 -8.49
N GLU A 4 17.14 6.23 -8.95
CA GLU A 4 17.56 7.56 -9.40
C GLU A 4 16.87 7.95 -10.71
N MET A 5 16.81 7.03 -11.66
CA MET A 5 16.12 7.27 -12.93
C MET A 5 14.63 7.51 -12.71
N ALA A 6 14.01 6.68 -11.86
CA ALA A 6 12.60 6.83 -11.52
C ALA A 6 12.32 8.16 -10.80
N ALA A 7 13.19 8.57 -9.86
CA ALA A 7 13.06 9.87 -9.20
C ALA A 7 13.16 11.04 -10.19
N ALA A 8 14.09 10.97 -11.14
CA ALA A 8 14.21 12.01 -12.19
C ALA A 8 12.95 12.09 -13.06
N ILE A 9 12.39 10.95 -13.48
CA ILE A 9 11.15 10.90 -14.27
C ILE A 9 9.99 11.49 -13.47
N VAL A 10 9.79 11.05 -12.23
CA VAL A 10 8.73 11.54 -11.35
C VAL A 10 8.84 13.05 -11.16
N SER A 11 10.02 13.56 -10.84
CA SER A 11 10.24 15.00 -10.65
C SER A 11 9.95 15.78 -11.93
N SER A 12 10.40 15.29 -13.08
CA SER A 12 10.18 15.97 -14.37
C SER A 12 8.70 16.04 -14.74
N VAL A 13 7.96 14.93 -14.59
CA VAL A 13 6.53 14.88 -14.89
C VAL A 13 5.75 15.80 -13.94
N GLN A 14 6.07 15.76 -12.65
CA GLN A 14 5.39 16.60 -11.66
C GLN A 14 5.72 18.10 -11.83
N HIS A 15 6.89 18.44 -12.35
CA HIS A 15 7.23 19.81 -12.69
C HIS A 15 6.29 20.40 -13.76
N GLU A 16 5.79 19.57 -14.67
CA GLU A 16 4.80 19.95 -15.68
C GLU A 16 3.35 20.00 -15.13
N GLY A 17 3.16 19.90 -13.82
CA GLY A 17 1.84 19.96 -13.18
C GLY A 17 1.03 18.67 -13.27
N VAL A 18 1.64 17.54 -13.63
CA VAL A 18 0.98 16.23 -13.73
C VAL A 18 1.44 15.32 -12.60
N GLY A 19 0.50 14.86 -11.77
CA GLY A 19 0.78 13.91 -10.70
C GLY A 19 1.23 12.54 -11.22
N THR A 20 2.11 11.88 -10.49
CA THR A 20 2.61 10.54 -10.83
C THR A 20 2.09 9.47 -9.89
N CYS A 21 1.93 8.24 -10.39
CA CYS A 21 1.61 7.06 -9.62
C CYS A 21 2.70 6.00 -9.81
N MET A 22 3.49 5.76 -8.78
CA MET A 22 4.50 4.70 -8.82
C MET A 22 3.88 3.33 -8.61
N LYS A 23 4.31 2.32 -9.41
CA LYS A 23 3.75 0.97 -9.32
C LYS A 23 4.73 -0.12 -9.77
N HIS A 24 4.50 -1.36 -9.36
CA HIS A 24 3.55 -1.82 -8.35
C HIS A 24 4.30 -2.10 -7.04
N PHE A 25 3.87 -1.49 -5.97
CA PHE A 25 4.54 -1.58 -4.66
C PHE A 25 3.98 -2.77 -3.88
N ALA A 26 4.77 -3.80 -3.56
CA ALA A 26 6.15 -4.06 -3.90
C ALA A 26 6.34 -5.54 -4.24
N CYS A 27 7.55 -5.91 -4.67
CA CYS A 27 7.93 -7.30 -4.99
C CYS A 27 7.13 -7.95 -6.12
N HIS A 28 6.58 -7.16 -7.04
CA HIS A 28 5.81 -7.66 -8.18
C HIS A 28 6.73 -7.98 -9.38
N ASN A 29 7.43 -9.12 -9.29
CA ASN A 29 8.43 -9.51 -10.28
C ASN A 29 7.93 -10.52 -11.31
N SER A 30 6.70 -11.02 -11.16
CA SER A 30 6.13 -12.02 -12.07
C SER A 30 4.63 -11.78 -12.27
N ASP A 31 4.21 -11.69 -13.52
CA ASP A 31 2.79 -11.63 -13.88
C ASP A 31 2.10 -13.00 -13.86
N SER A 32 2.88 -14.09 -13.92
CA SER A 32 2.32 -15.44 -13.83
C SER A 32 1.66 -15.63 -12.46
N ARG A 33 0.35 -15.89 -12.48
CA ARG A 33 -0.47 -16.07 -11.27
C ARG A 33 -0.37 -14.91 -10.27
N ARG A 34 -0.17 -13.68 -10.74
CA ARG A 34 0.14 -12.48 -9.95
C ARG A 34 -0.77 -12.26 -8.73
N THR A 35 -2.04 -12.66 -8.82
CA THR A 35 -3.01 -12.56 -7.71
C THR A 35 -2.88 -13.65 -6.64
N ARG A 36 -1.98 -14.64 -6.82
CA ARG A 36 -1.79 -15.78 -5.92
C ARG A 36 -0.34 -15.96 -5.47
N VAL A 37 0.58 -15.19 -6.06
CA VAL A 37 2.01 -15.28 -5.72
C VAL A 37 2.23 -14.84 -4.28
N ASN A 38 2.99 -15.64 -3.53
CA ASN A 38 3.53 -15.26 -2.23
C ASN A 38 5.05 -15.19 -2.34
N VAL A 39 5.60 -14.00 -2.22
CA VAL A 39 7.04 -13.75 -2.31
C VAL A 39 7.66 -13.96 -0.94
N HIS A 40 8.51 -14.97 -0.80
CA HIS A 40 9.28 -15.20 0.42
C HIS A 40 10.61 -14.45 0.32
N VAL A 41 10.83 -13.49 1.19
CA VAL A 41 11.99 -12.61 1.16
C VAL A 41 12.44 -12.25 2.58
N SER A 42 13.78 -12.25 2.80
CA SER A 42 14.33 -11.79 4.07
C SER A 42 14.14 -10.27 4.21
N GLU A 43 14.11 -9.78 5.45
CA GLU A 43 14.02 -8.34 5.73
C GLU A 43 15.12 -7.53 5.04
N ARG A 44 16.33 -8.03 5.09
CA ARG A 44 17.48 -7.39 4.43
C ARG A 44 17.25 -7.26 2.92
N ALA A 45 16.89 -8.36 2.26
CA ALA A 45 16.66 -8.34 0.80
C ALA A 45 15.46 -7.47 0.44
N LEU A 46 14.40 -7.51 1.24
CA LEU A 46 13.24 -6.65 1.06
C LEU A 46 13.65 -5.17 1.05
N ARG A 47 14.39 -4.73 2.06
CA ARG A 47 14.80 -3.33 2.20
C ARG A 47 15.89 -2.90 1.22
N GLU A 48 16.92 -3.70 1.06
CA GLU A 48 18.08 -3.31 0.26
C GLU A 48 17.87 -3.46 -1.26
N ILE A 49 16.94 -4.33 -1.68
CA ILE A 49 16.72 -4.64 -3.10
C ILE A 49 15.33 -4.16 -3.56
N TYR A 50 14.25 -4.69 -2.94
CA TYR A 50 12.90 -4.47 -3.45
C TYR A 50 12.32 -3.11 -3.09
N LEU A 51 12.59 -2.62 -1.90
CA LEU A 51 12.06 -1.35 -1.41
C LEU A 51 13.00 -0.16 -1.67
N ALA A 52 14.31 -0.39 -1.79
CA ALA A 52 15.30 0.67 -1.91
C ALA A 52 15.04 1.67 -3.06
N GLY A 53 14.53 1.18 -4.19
CA GLY A 53 14.17 2.04 -5.33
C GLY A 53 12.98 2.94 -5.01
N TYR A 54 11.96 2.41 -4.37
CA TYR A 54 10.77 3.15 -3.95
C TYR A 54 11.08 4.19 -2.88
N GLU A 55 11.82 3.79 -1.84
CA GLU A 55 12.26 4.72 -0.79
C GLU A 55 12.98 5.93 -1.38
N ARG A 56 13.89 5.69 -2.33
CA ARG A 56 14.63 6.75 -2.98
C ARG A 56 13.73 7.74 -3.73
N VAL A 57 12.74 7.24 -4.45
CA VAL A 57 11.79 8.11 -5.17
C VAL A 57 10.89 8.85 -4.20
N VAL A 58 10.36 8.19 -3.18
CA VAL A 58 9.54 8.83 -2.15
C VAL A 58 10.28 10.00 -1.52
N ARG A 59 11.53 9.77 -1.08
CA ARG A 59 12.33 10.80 -0.40
C ARG A 59 12.84 11.93 -1.31
N LYS A 60 13.06 11.66 -2.60
CA LYS A 60 13.64 12.63 -3.53
C LYS A 60 12.62 13.36 -4.37
N ALA A 61 11.57 12.70 -4.78
CA ALA A 61 10.65 13.20 -5.80
C ALA A 61 9.21 13.37 -5.32
N HIS A 62 8.88 12.89 -4.13
CA HIS A 62 7.56 13.04 -3.50
C HIS A 62 6.40 12.73 -4.48
N PRO A 63 6.29 11.48 -4.99
CA PRO A 63 5.24 11.13 -5.93
C PRO A 63 3.85 11.36 -5.33
N VAL A 64 2.91 11.85 -6.12
CA VAL A 64 1.54 12.16 -5.67
C VAL A 64 0.80 10.91 -5.20
N SER A 65 1.09 9.77 -5.84
CA SER A 65 0.44 8.50 -5.49
C SER A 65 1.34 7.30 -5.69
N LEU A 66 0.94 6.19 -5.08
CA LEU A 66 1.62 4.91 -5.17
C LEU A 66 0.57 3.80 -5.22
N MET A 67 0.77 2.82 -6.12
CA MET A 67 -0.16 1.70 -6.30
C MET A 67 0.43 0.42 -5.71
N THR A 68 -0.33 -0.25 -4.83
CA THR A 68 0.07 -1.53 -4.25
C THR A 68 -0.06 -2.67 -5.26
N ALA A 69 0.73 -3.73 -5.06
CA ALA A 69 0.77 -4.90 -5.93
C ALA A 69 -0.27 -5.96 -5.52
N TYR A 70 -0.49 -6.94 -6.41
CA TYR A 70 -1.41 -8.06 -6.19
C TYR A 70 -0.88 -9.16 -5.28
N ASN A 71 0.43 -9.30 -5.20
CA ASN A 71 1.07 -10.43 -4.53
C ASN A 71 1.05 -10.31 -3.02
N LYS A 72 1.35 -11.44 -2.38
CA LYS A 72 1.70 -11.49 -0.97
C LYS A 72 3.21 -11.30 -0.79
N ILE A 73 3.59 -10.79 0.37
CA ILE A 73 4.97 -10.78 0.86
C ILE A 73 4.99 -11.50 2.21
N ASN A 74 5.72 -12.60 2.29
CA ASN A 74 5.85 -13.42 3.50
C ASN A 74 4.49 -13.84 4.12
N GLY A 75 3.50 -14.08 3.28
CA GLY A 75 2.16 -14.51 3.69
C GLY A 75 1.10 -13.42 3.72
N GLU A 76 1.49 -12.14 3.84
CA GLU A 76 0.57 -11.02 3.94
C GLU A 76 0.25 -10.40 2.58
N GLU A 77 -1.00 -10.05 2.32
CA GLU A 77 -1.42 -9.30 1.12
C GLU A 77 -0.84 -7.88 1.20
N VAL A 78 -0.11 -7.43 0.19
CA VAL A 78 0.51 -6.09 0.22
C VAL A 78 -0.51 -4.98 0.46
N SER A 79 -1.70 -5.08 -0.12
CA SER A 79 -2.78 -4.10 0.07
C SER A 79 -3.40 -4.11 1.49
N GLY A 80 -3.05 -5.10 2.34
CA GLY A 80 -3.49 -5.19 3.74
C GLY A 80 -2.31 -5.22 4.73
N ASP A 81 -1.08 -5.21 4.24
CA ASP A 81 0.12 -5.31 5.07
C ASP A 81 0.41 -3.97 5.78
N ASN A 82 0.02 -3.90 7.04
CA ASN A 82 0.27 -2.73 7.89
C ASN A 82 1.75 -2.36 7.97
N ARG A 83 2.65 -3.35 7.96
CA ARG A 83 4.09 -3.13 8.05
C ARG A 83 4.64 -2.45 6.81
N ILE A 84 4.22 -2.89 5.62
CA ILE A 84 4.75 -2.36 4.35
C ILE A 84 4.12 -1.00 4.04
N THR A 85 2.82 -0.88 4.12
CA THR A 85 2.11 0.33 3.66
C THR A 85 2.02 1.41 4.74
N ARG A 86 1.70 1.05 5.98
CA ARG A 86 1.61 2.02 7.07
C ARG A 86 2.97 2.31 7.69
N ASP A 87 3.67 1.26 8.16
CA ASP A 87 4.84 1.48 9.01
C ASP A 87 6.06 1.90 8.19
N ILE A 88 6.35 1.21 7.10
CA ILE A 88 7.50 1.54 6.25
C ILE A 88 7.18 2.73 5.33
N LEU A 89 6.16 2.63 4.47
CA LEU A 89 5.90 3.64 3.46
C LEU A 89 5.48 4.99 4.09
N LYS A 90 4.42 4.99 4.91
CA LYS A 90 3.88 6.25 5.44
C LYS A 90 4.65 6.76 6.66
N ASN A 91 4.96 5.91 7.64
CA ASN A 91 5.59 6.38 8.89
C ASN A 91 7.10 6.53 8.75
N GLU A 92 7.82 5.52 8.24
CA GLU A 92 9.30 5.55 8.19
C GLU A 92 9.81 6.45 7.06
N TRP A 93 9.19 6.36 5.85
CA TRP A 93 9.64 7.17 4.71
C TRP A 93 8.96 8.52 4.61
N GLY A 94 7.88 8.74 5.36
CA GLY A 94 7.12 9.99 5.37
C GLY A 94 6.29 10.22 4.10
N PHE A 95 5.81 9.14 3.47
CA PHE A 95 4.96 9.27 2.29
C PHE A 95 3.59 9.83 2.67
N ASP A 96 3.30 11.01 2.20
CA ASP A 96 2.05 11.76 2.45
C ASP A 96 1.06 11.73 1.26
N GLY A 97 1.46 11.12 0.16
CA GLY A 97 0.62 10.95 -1.02
C GLY A 97 -0.46 9.85 -0.86
N THR A 98 -1.25 9.68 -1.91
CA THR A 98 -2.35 8.71 -1.96
C THR A 98 -1.82 7.29 -2.23
N VAL A 99 -2.19 6.33 -1.39
CA VAL A 99 -1.96 4.90 -1.64
C VAL A 99 -3.22 4.32 -2.27
N VAL A 100 -3.10 3.86 -3.51
CA VAL A 100 -4.18 3.20 -4.26
C VAL A 100 -3.88 1.71 -4.40
N CYS A 101 -4.89 0.85 -4.33
CA CYS A 101 -4.70 -0.55 -4.65
C CYS A 101 -4.68 -0.79 -6.16
N ASP A 102 -4.00 -1.85 -6.63
CA ASP A 102 -4.20 -2.34 -7.99
C ASP A 102 -5.62 -2.90 -8.14
N TRP A 103 -6.11 -3.01 -9.36
CA TRP A 103 -7.52 -3.32 -9.67
C TRP A 103 -7.98 -4.66 -9.07
N GLY A 104 -8.78 -4.60 -8.01
CA GLY A 104 -9.25 -5.78 -7.27
C GLY A 104 -8.19 -6.43 -6.37
N ALA A 105 -7.10 -5.74 -6.03
CA ALA A 105 -6.05 -6.27 -5.17
C ALA A 105 -6.46 -6.37 -3.69
N VAL A 106 -7.40 -5.56 -3.25
CA VAL A 106 -7.92 -5.63 -1.86
C VAL A 106 -8.80 -6.87 -1.71
N LYS A 107 -8.38 -7.77 -0.81
CA LYS A 107 -9.14 -8.98 -0.45
C LYS A 107 -9.99 -8.74 0.81
N ASP A 108 -9.43 -8.03 1.77
CA ASP A 108 -10.07 -7.63 3.01
C ASP A 108 -10.04 -6.11 3.15
N PRO A 109 -11.19 -5.42 3.01
CA PRO A 109 -11.25 -3.97 3.11
C PRO A 109 -10.89 -3.43 4.51
N VAL A 110 -11.11 -4.20 5.58
CA VAL A 110 -10.76 -3.80 6.94
C VAL A 110 -9.24 -3.81 7.12
N GLU A 111 -8.56 -4.86 6.68
CA GLU A 111 -7.10 -4.91 6.73
C GLU A 111 -6.46 -3.85 5.80
N ALA A 112 -7.04 -3.61 4.62
CA ALA A 112 -6.59 -2.54 3.73
C ALA A 112 -6.73 -1.15 4.39
N SER A 113 -7.81 -0.90 5.12
CA SER A 113 -8.02 0.34 5.86
C SER A 113 -6.99 0.50 6.99
N LYS A 114 -6.68 -0.55 7.74
CA LYS A 114 -5.62 -0.55 8.76
C LYS A 114 -4.24 -0.29 8.13
N GLY A 115 -3.98 -0.83 6.93
CA GLY A 115 -2.79 -0.58 6.14
C GLY A 115 -2.71 0.83 5.54
N ARG A 116 -3.73 1.67 5.76
CA ARG A 116 -3.84 3.02 5.19
C ARG A 116 -3.83 3.03 3.66
N ILE A 117 -4.56 2.10 3.04
CA ILE A 117 -4.94 2.20 1.63
C ILE A 117 -6.00 3.30 1.52
N ASP A 118 -5.70 4.35 0.78
CA ASP A 118 -6.56 5.53 0.69
C ASP A 118 -7.64 5.37 -0.37
N LEU A 119 -7.37 4.58 -1.43
CA LEU A 119 -8.30 4.36 -2.53
C LEU A 119 -8.34 2.90 -2.97
N GLN A 120 -9.50 2.25 -2.78
CA GLN A 120 -9.76 0.91 -3.31
C GLN A 120 -10.38 1.00 -4.70
N MET A 121 -9.83 0.24 -5.64
CA MET A 121 -10.35 0.10 -7.01
C MET A 121 -10.51 -1.37 -7.42
N PRO A 122 -11.67 -1.77 -7.99
CA PRO A 122 -12.92 -1.02 -7.98
C PRO A 122 -13.54 -1.04 -6.58
N LEU A 123 -14.28 -0.02 -6.23
CA LEU A 123 -15.13 -0.07 -5.05
C LEU A 123 -16.35 -0.95 -5.35
N SER A 124 -16.59 -1.96 -4.54
CA SER A 124 -17.83 -2.74 -4.60
C SER A 124 -18.80 -2.31 -3.49
N LYS A 125 -20.10 -2.43 -3.74
CA LYS A 125 -21.13 -2.17 -2.70
C LYS A 125 -20.94 -3.09 -1.49
N SER A 126 -20.52 -4.33 -1.72
CA SER A 126 -20.23 -5.28 -0.64
C SER A 126 -19.04 -4.85 0.21
N SER A 127 -17.99 -4.26 -0.38
CA SER A 127 -16.84 -3.75 0.37
C SER A 127 -17.22 -2.57 1.27
N ALA A 128 -18.06 -1.65 0.79
CA ALA A 128 -18.54 -0.52 1.58
C ALA A 128 -19.39 -1.00 2.78
N ALA A 129 -20.39 -1.85 2.52
CA ALA A 129 -21.22 -2.41 3.58
C ALA A 129 -20.42 -3.20 4.63
N TYR A 130 -19.41 -3.95 4.19
CA TYR A 130 -18.53 -4.69 5.11
C TYR A 130 -17.69 -3.77 6.00
N LEU A 131 -17.18 -2.66 5.46
CA LEU A 131 -16.47 -1.64 6.23
C LEU A 131 -17.38 -0.96 7.26
N GLU A 132 -18.60 -0.57 6.85
CA GLU A 132 -19.59 0.00 7.77
C GLU A 132 -19.88 -0.95 8.93
N GLN A 133 -20.17 -2.21 8.63
CA GLN A 133 -20.43 -3.22 9.66
C GLN A 133 -19.23 -3.43 10.60
N ALA A 134 -18.01 -3.42 10.07
CA ALA A 134 -16.79 -3.56 10.87
C ALA A 134 -16.55 -2.34 11.78
N LEU A 135 -16.83 -1.14 11.29
CA LEU A 135 -16.76 0.10 12.08
C LEU A 135 -17.78 0.09 13.22
N ASP A 136 -19.02 -0.31 12.95
CA ASP A 136 -20.07 -0.43 13.98
C ASP A 136 -19.65 -1.40 15.07
N GLN A 137 -19.08 -2.56 14.71
CA GLN A 137 -18.58 -3.53 15.68
C GLN A 137 -17.43 -2.97 16.53
N LEU A 138 -16.50 -2.26 15.93
CA LEU A 138 -15.39 -1.62 16.65
C LEU A 138 -15.88 -0.52 17.59
N CYS A 139 -16.83 0.30 17.17
CA CYS A 139 -17.46 1.30 18.01
C CYS A 139 -18.18 0.68 19.20
N ILE A 140 -18.93 -0.40 19.00
CA ILE A 140 -19.60 -1.13 20.06
C ILE A 140 -18.59 -1.74 21.05
N GLN A 141 -17.50 -2.32 20.56
CA GLN A 141 -16.45 -2.89 21.42
C GLN A 141 -15.75 -1.80 22.24
N ALA A 142 -15.39 -0.68 21.62
CA ALA A 142 -14.77 0.46 22.31
C ALA A 142 -15.69 1.03 23.38
N PHE A 143 -16.99 1.16 23.09
CA PHE A 143 -17.99 1.61 24.06
C PHE A 143 -18.12 0.66 25.24
N ARG A 144 -18.22 -0.66 25.00
CA ARG A 144 -18.26 -1.67 26.06
C ARG A 144 -17.03 -1.63 26.96
N HIS A 145 -15.86 -1.45 26.37
CA HIS A 145 -14.60 -1.34 27.12
C HIS A 145 -14.56 -0.08 28.00
N SER A 146 -15.15 1.03 27.54
CA SER A 146 -15.20 2.28 28.29
C SER A 146 -16.18 2.27 29.46
N ILE A 147 -17.22 1.44 29.44
CA ILE A 147 -18.23 1.30 30.49
C ILE A 147 -17.99 0.09 31.45
N GLY A 148 -16.89 -0.66 31.25
CA GLY A 148 -16.44 -1.67 32.21
C GLY A 148 -17.31 -2.95 32.28
N THR A 149 -17.99 -3.31 31.18
CA THR A 149 -18.77 -4.57 31.07
C THR A 149 -18.12 -5.57 30.12
#